data_8a576c5fd34954d71fdb90a8980c9514
#
_entry.id   8a576c5fd34954d71fdb90a8980c9514
#
_cell.length_a   1.000
_cell.length_b   1.000
_cell.length_c   1.000
_cell.angle_alpha   90.00
_cell.angle_beta   90.00
_cell.angle_gamma   90.00
#
_symmetry.space_group_name_H-M   'P 1'
#
loop_
_entity.id
_entity.type
_entity.pdbx_description
1 polymer ?
#
loop_
_entity_poly.entity_id
_entity_poly.type
_entity_poly.pdbx_seq_one_letter_code
_entity_poly.pdbx_strand_id
1 'polypeptide(L)'
;MWHGHGQSAKTWETTPDGREGFQNIFLRRRFPVYLVDQPRRGRASRSAVSMNLPAAPDEQLWFGIFRLGVWPNLFPGVQFAQQPEALEQFFRAMVPNAGPFDAEVNVAAVCALFDKIGPGILITHSQSGGLGWRTAIKNRNVRAIVSYEPGSNFPFPEGEAPAGYAGRGVPLAEFMLLTKIPIVLYYGDNIPEKPVKEPGPEQWRVFLGMARLWRDAVNRRGGDVTLVHLPEKGIRGNTHFPMSDLNNVQIADLLSQYLAEKKVD
;
A
#
# COMPACT_ATOMS: atom_id res chain seq x y z
N MET A 1 -9.46 -4.69 -1.49
CA MET A 1 -8.00 -4.59 -1.71
C MET A 1 -7.73 -3.59 -2.83
N TRP A 2 -6.85 -2.65 -2.62
CA TRP A 2 -6.61 -1.50 -3.49
C TRP A 2 -5.12 -1.36 -3.81
N HIS A 3 -4.76 -1.42 -5.08
CA HIS A 3 -3.37 -1.44 -5.56
C HIS A 3 -2.67 -0.07 -5.51
N GLY A 4 -1.35 -0.08 -5.67
CA GLY A 4 -0.49 1.10 -5.73
C GLY A 4 -0.26 1.67 -7.14
N HIS A 5 0.73 2.56 -7.23
CA HIS A 5 1.16 3.15 -8.50
C HIS A 5 1.71 2.07 -9.45
N GLY A 6 1.44 2.23 -10.74
CA GLY A 6 1.90 1.27 -11.76
C GLY A 6 1.27 -0.11 -11.68
N GLN A 7 0.29 -0.34 -10.82
CA GLN A 7 -0.33 -1.64 -10.60
C GLN A 7 -1.81 -1.64 -10.99
N SER A 8 -2.40 -2.83 -11.02
CA SER A 8 -3.84 -3.05 -11.12
C SER A 8 -4.30 -4.07 -10.07
N ALA A 9 -5.57 -4.39 -10.04
CA ALA A 9 -6.13 -5.43 -9.17
C ALA A 9 -5.41 -6.78 -9.34
N LYS A 10 -4.76 -7.01 -10.48
CA LYS A 10 -3.98 -8.23 -10.77
C LYS A 10 -2.91 -8.53 -9.73
N THR A 11 -2.32 -7.50 -9.11
CA THR A 11 -1.29 -7.66 -8.06
C THR A 11 -1.80 -8.43 -6.82
N TRP A 12 -3.12 -8.49 -6.62
CA TRP A 12 -3.76 -9.25 -5.54
C TRP A 12 -4.22 -10.65 -5.94
N GLU A 13 -4.34 -10.91 -7.26
CA GLU A 13 -4.84 -12.17 -7.81
C GLU A 13 -3.74 -13.24 -7.86
N THR A 14 -2.57 -12.88 -8.40
CA THR A 14 -1.43 -13.78 -8.56
C THR A 14 -0.12 -13.05 -8.31
N THR A 15 0.92 -13.82 -7.96
CA THR A 15 2.29 -13.33 -7.86
C THR A 15 3.00 -13.35 -9.23
N PRO A 16 4.10 -12.62 -9.43
CA PRO A 16 4.85 -12.62 -10.69
C PRO A 16 5.36 -14.00 -11.13
N ASP A 17 5.60 -14.90 -10.19
CA ASP A 17 6.04 -16.28 -10.42
C ASP A 17 4.88 -17.29 -10.49
N GLY A 18 3.64 -16.81 -10.60
CA GLY A 18 2.45 -17.64 -10.85
C GLY A 18 1.81 -18.28 -9.62
N ARG A 19 2.28 -18.00 -8.41
CA ARG A 19 1.63 -18.46 -7.18
C ARG A 19 0.32 -17.69 -6.91
N GLU A 20 -0.45 -18.18 -5.95
CA GLU A 20 -1.65 -17.49 -5.49
C GLU A 20 -1.35 -16.14 -4.82
N GLY A 21 -2.11 -15.12 -5.19
CA GLY A 21 -2.13 -13.85 -4.51
C GLY A 21 -3.07 -13.81 -3.30
N PHE A 22 -3.11 -12.69 -2.63
CA PHE A 22 -3.93 -12.49 -1.44
C PHE A 22 -5.42 -12.72 -1.67
N GLN A 23 -5.94 -12.47 -2.86
CA GLN A 23 -7.34 -12.76 -3.18
C GLN A 23 -7.70 -14.21 -2.82
N ASN A 24 -6.98 -15.17 -3.38
CA ASN A 24 -7.30 -16.60 -3.17
C ASN A 24 -7.00 -17.03 -1.74
N ILE A 25 -5.91 -16.52 -1.15
CA ILE A 25 -5.55 -16.83 0.24
C ILE A 25 -6.68 -16.40 1.18
N PHE A 26 -7.21 -15.19 1.05
CA PHE A 26 -8.25 -14.67 1.94
C PHE A 26 -9.64 -15.24 1.62
N LEU A 27 -9.95 -15.57 0.36
CA LEU A 27 -11.17 -16.31 0.02
C LEU A 27 -11.20 -17.68 0.73
N ARG A 28 -10.08 -18.42 0.75
CA ARG A 28 -9.98 -19.69 1.50
C ARG A 28 -10.11 -19.49 3.01
N ARG A 29 -9.74 -18.31 3.53
CA ARG A 29 -9.94 -17.92 4.94
C ARG A 29 -11.35 -17.39 5.21
N ARG A 30 -12.26 -17.54 4.23
CA ARG A 30 -13.68 -17.17 4.31
C ARG A 30 -13.95 -15.65 4.38
N PHE A 31 -13.01 -14.82 3.94
CA PHE A 31 -13.28 -13.41 3.75
C PHE A 31 -13.88 -13.16 2.36
N PRO A 32 -15.00 -12.44 2.23
CA PRO A 32 -15.42 -11.90 0.93
C PRO A 32 -14.40 -10.86 0.47
N VAL A 33 -13.92 -10.98 -0.78
CA VAL A 33 -12.85 -10.14 -1.31
C VAL A 33 -13.36 -9.31 -2.47
N TYR A 34 -13.17 -8.00 -2.37
CA TYR A 34 -13.41 -7.04 -3.44
C TYR A 34 -12.09 -6.46 -3.91
N LEU A 35 -11.79 -6.59 -5.19
CA LEU A 35 -10.61 -6.00 -5.81
C LEU A 35 -11.00 -4.73 -6.55
N VAL A 36 -10.23 -3.67 -6.34
CA VAL A 36 -10.50 -2.36 -6.92
C VAL A 36 -9.38 -1.98 -7.88
N ASP A 37 -9.73 -1.75 -9.14
CA ASP A 37 -8.89 -0.99 -10.05
C ASP A 37 -9.16 0.51 -9.88
N GLN A 38 -8.09 1.29 -9.76
CA GLN A 38 -8.23 2.74 -9.69
C GLN A 38 -8.91 3.27 -10.96
N PRO A 39 -9.85 4.21 -10.86
CA PRO A 39 -10.37 4.91 -12.03
C PRO A 39 -9.24 5.36 -12.97
N ARG A 40 -9.40 5.11 -14.25
CA ARG A 40 -8.42 5.36 -15.34
C ARG A 40 -7.18 4.45 -15.29
N ARG A 41 -7.29 3.29 -14.64
CA ARG A 41 -6.21 2.30 -14.59
C ARG A 41 -6.76 0.87 -14.67
N GLY A 42 -5.97 -0.07 -15.21
CA GLY A 42 -6.33 -1.47 -15.29
C GLY A 42 -7.67 -1.69 -16.01
N ARG A 43 -8.56 -2.46 -15.42
CA ARG A 43 -9.90 -2.74 -15.97
C ARG A 43 -10.84 -1.52 -15.91
N ALA A 44 -10.50 -0.50 -15.11
CA ALA A 44 -11.22 0.77 -15.02
C ALA A 44 -10.58 1.88 -15.87
N SER A 45 -9.83 1.51 -16.92
CA SER A 45 -9.08 2.46 -17.78
C SER A 45 -9.96 3.28 -18.73
N ARG A 46 -11.18 2.82 -19.06
CA ARG A 46 -12.09 3.60 -19.92
C ARG A 46 -12.41 4.95 -19.25
N SER A 47 -12.10 6.03 -19.97
CA SER A 47 -12.22 7.39 -19.45
C SER A 47 -12.94 8.30 -20.43
N ALA A 48 -13.72 9.24 -19.93
CA ALA A 48 -14.29 10.35 -20.71
C ALA A 48 -13.31 11.54 -20.83
N VAL A 49 -12.15 11.48 -20.17
CA VAL A 49 -11.11 12.51 -20.22
C VAL A 49 -10.07 12.08 -21.26
N SER A 50 -9.59 13.04 -22.06
CA SER A 50 -8.50 12.80 -23.01
C SER A 50 -7.27 12.24 -22.30
N MET A 51 -6.61 11.29 -22.93
CA MET A 51 -5.39 10.67 -22.41
C MET A 51 -4.28 10.67 -23.47
N ASN A 52 -3.05 10.73 -22.98
CA ASN A 52 -1.85 10.46 -23.73
C ASN A 52 -1.02 9.45 -22.93
N LEU A 53 -0.60 8.36 -23.56
CA LEU A 53 0.25 7.33 -22.94
C LEU A 53 1.63 7.39 -23.60
N PRO A 54 2.52 8.26 -23.13
CA PRO A 54 3.89 8.29 -23.62
C PRO A 54 4.63 7.02 -23.23
N ALA A 55 5.58 6.61 -24.06
CA ALA A 55 6.51 5.55 -23.67
C ALA A 55 7.29 5.99 -22.43
N ALA A 56 7.39 5.11 -21.45
CA ALA A 56 8.11 5.35 -20.21
C ALA A 56 8.99 4.12 -19.87
N PRO A 57 10.22 4.06 -20.46
CA PRO A 57 11.17 2.96 -20.16
C PRO A 57 11.80 3.22 -18.78
N ASP A 58 11.08 2.95 -17.71
CA ASP A 58 11.44 3.28 -16.33
C ASP A 58 11.58 2.04 -15.41
N GLU A 59 11.66 0.83 -15.99
CA GLU A 59 11.76 -0.42 -15.24
C GLU A 59 12.97 -0.45 -14.28
N GLN A 60 14.13 0.08 -14.72
CA GLN A 60 15.31 0.14 -13.87
C GLN A 60 15.13 1.06 -12.66
N LEU A 61 14.41 2.17 -12.84
CA LEU A 61 14.07 3.09 -11.76
C LEU A 61 13.16 2.39 -10.74
N TRP A 62 12.10 1.71 -11.23
CA TRP A 62 11.15 1.01 -10.37
C TRP A 62 11.76 -0.22 -9.71
N PHE A 63 12.73 -0.89 -10.34
CA PHE A 63 13.48 -1.98 -9.72
C PHE A 63 14.13 -1.54 -8.40
N GLY A 64 14.79 -0.38 -8.42
CA GLY A 64 15.39 0.20 -7.22
C GLY A 64 14.36 0.74 -6.23
N ILE A 65 13.35 1.49 -6.69
CA ILE A 65 12.29 2.05 -5.85
C ILE A 65 11.51 0.94 -5.14
N PHE A 66 11.23 -0.16 -5.83
CA PHE A 66 10.53 -1.31 -5.24
C PHE A 66 11.41 -2.20 -4.38
N ARG A 67 12.67 -1.83 -4.22
CA ARG A 67 13.65 -2.54 -3.38
C ARG A 67 13.84 -4.00 -3.76
N LEU A 68 13.80 -4.29 -5.07
CA LEU A 68 14.19 -5.59 -5.58
C LEU A 68 15.70 -5.77 -5.48
N GLY A 69 16.46 -4.70 -5.74
CA GLY A 69 17.91 -4.71 -5.74
C GLY A 69 18.51 -3.42 -6.28
N VAL A 70 19.74 -3.53 -6.75
CA VAL A 70 20.44 -2.50 -7.55
C VAL A 70 20.61 -3.08 -8.95
N TRP A 71 19.89 -2.48 -9.92
CA TRP A 71 19.84 -2.99 -11.28
C TRP A 71 21.23 -3.36 -11.84
N PRO A 72 21.40 -4.55 -12.49
CA PRO A 72 20.38 -5.61 -12.68
C PRO A 72 20.34 -6.67 -11.56
N ASN A 73 21.03 -6.46 -10.45
CA ASN A 73 21.24 -7.45 -9.42
C ASN A 73 20.20 -7.35 -8.29
N LEU A 74 19.55 -8.44 -7.99
CA LEU A 74 18.66 -8.57 -6.84
C LEU A 74 19.43 -8.44 -5.52
N PHE A 75 18.80 -7.94 -4.46
CA PHE A 75 19.42 -7.97 -3.14
C PHE A 75 19.61 -9.40 -2.64
N PRO A 76 20.73 -9.69 -1.93
CA PRO A 76 20.90 -10.99 -1.28
C PRO A 76 19.74 -11.30 -0.32
N GLY A 77 19.13 -12.48 -0.48
CA GLY A 77 18.03 -12.92 0.38
C GLY A 77 16.68 -12.19 0.15
N VAL A 78 16.58 -11.43 -0.93
CA VAL A 78 15.29 -10.81 -1.30
C VAL A 78 14.21 -11.86 -1.51
N GLN A 79 13.01 -11.60 -1.04
CA GLN A 79 11.87 -12.51 -1.17
C GLN A 79 11.16 -12.39 -2.54
N PHE A 80 11.88 -11.94 -3.55
CA PHE A 80 11.42 -11.93 -4.94
C PHE A 80 11.91 -13.18 -5.67
N ALA A 81 11.08 -13.72 -6.57
CA ALA A 81 11.43 -14.91 -7.35
C ALA A 81 12.64 -14.64 -8.25
N GLN A 82 13.62 -15.54 -8.21
CA GLN A 82 14.92 -15.35 -8.86
C GLN A 82 14.92 -15.71 -10.37
N GLN A 83 13.82 -16.31 -10.86
CA GLN A 83 13.68 -16.67 -12.26
C GLN A 83 13.52 -15.40 -13.12
N PRO A 84 14.26 -15.26 -14.24
CA PRO A 84 14.14 -14.09 -15.12
C PRO A 84 12.70 -13.83 -15.58
N GLU A 85 11.93 -14.88 -15.82
CA GLU A 85 10.53 -14.81 -16.22
C GLU A 85 9.65 -14.11 -15.18
N ALA A 86 9.94 -14.26 -13.90
CA ALA A 86 9.19 -13.60 -12.83
C ALA A 86 9.40 -12.08 -12.87
N LEU A 87 10.63 -11.62 -13.13
CA LEU A 87 10.92 -10.19 -13.27
C LEU A 87 10.25 -9.62 -14.53
N GLU A 88 10.29 -10.37 -15.62
CA GLU A 88 9.63 -9.98 -16.87
C GLU A 88 8.10 -9.86 -16.68
N GLN A 89 7.48 -10.85 -16.04
CA GLN A 89 6.05 -10.83 -15.73
C GLN A 89 5.68 -9.69 -14.76
N PHE A 90 6.54 -9.40 -13.81
CA PHE A 90 6.34 -8.28 -12.88
C PHE A 90 6.23 -6.95 -13.63
N PHE A 91 7.16 -6.65 -14.53
CA PHE A 91 7.12 -5.40 -15.30
C PHE A 91 6.01 -5.39 -16.36
N ARG A 92 5.72 -6.52 -17.02
CA ARG A 92 4.59 -6.63 -17.95
C ARG A 92 3.23 -6.42 -17.29
N ALA A 93 3.11 -6.71 -16.00
CA ALA A 93 1.89 -6.48 -15.21
C ALA A 93 1.70 -5.02 -14.82
N MET A 94 2.72 -4.17 -14.96
CA MET A 94 2.61 -2.74 -14.69
C MET A 94 1.69 -2.06 -15.73
N VAL A 95 0.83 -1.18 -15.22
CA VAL A 95 -0.15 -0.49 -16.07
C VAL A 95 -0.08 1.03 -15.86
N PRO A 96 -0.14 1.82 -16.94
CA PRO A 96 -0.17 3.26 -16.85
C PRO A 96 -1.53 3.78 -16.39
N ASN A 97 -1.60 5.06 -16.03
CA ASN A 97 -2.86 5.78 -15.97
C ASN A 97 -3.37 6.10 -17.40
N ALA A 98 -4.61 5.75 -17.68
CA ALA A 98 -5.29 6.15 -18.90
C ALA A 98 -5.96 7.53 -18.69
N GLY A 99 -5.16 8.53 -18.36
CA GLY A 99 -5.58 9.90 -18.06
C GLY A 99 -4.97 10.43 -16.76
N PRO A 100 -5.25 11.68 -16.38
CA PRO A 100 -4.67 12.29 -15.18
C PRO A 100 -5.14 11.58 -13.91
N PHE A 101 -4.23 11.45 -12.95
CA PHE A 101 -4.56 10.93 -11.63
C PHE A 101 -5.45 11.93 -10.88
N ASP A 102 -6.57 11.45 -10.37
CA ASP A 102 -7.54 12.24 -9.63
C ASP A 102 -7.87 11.56 -8.29
N ALA A 103 -7.32 12.11 -7.23
CA ALA A 103 -7.47 11.54 -5.90
C ALA A 103 -8.92 11.60 -5.39
N GLU A 104 -9.68 12.66 -5.74
CA GLU A 104 -11.08 12.81 -5.31
C GLU A 104 -11.96 11.75 -5.97
N VAL A 105 -11.81 11.54 -7.28
CA VAL A 105 -12.53 10.49 -8.02
C VAL A 105 -12.21 9.11 -7.46
N ASN A 106 -10.94 8.85 -7.14
CA ASN A 106 -10.51 7.58 -6.56
C ASN A 106 -11.17 7.33 -5.19
N VAL A 107 -11.12 8.33 -4.30
CA VAL A 107 -11.73 8.25 -2.98
C VAL A 107 -13.25 8.09 -3.07
N ALA A 108 -13.92 8.88 -3.92
CA ALA A 108 -15.35 8.79 -4.12
C ALA A 108 -15.79 7.40 -4.63
N ALA A 109 -15.03 6.81 -5.57
CA ALA A 109 -15.33 5.48 -6.09
C ALA A 109 -15.26 4.40 -4.99
N VAL A 110 -14.25 4.46 -4.12
CA VAL A 110 -14.13 3.47 -3.02
C VAL A 110 -15.13 3.76 -1.90
N CYS A 111 -15.47 5.01 -1.61
CA CYS A 111 -16.59 5.33 -0.72
C CYS A 111 -17.91 4.72 -1.24
N ALA A 112 -18.22 4.89 -2.54
CA ALA A 112 -19.42 4.31 -3.14
C ALA A 112 -19.42 2.77 -3.09
N LEU A 113 -18.24 2.12 -3.19
CA LEU A 113 -18.12 0.69 -2.97
C LEU A 113 -18.53 0.32 -1.54
N PHE A 114 -17.98 1.02 -0.52
CA PHE A 114 -18.33 0.76 0.88
C PHE A 114 -19.80 1.07 1.20
N ASP A 115 -20.40 2.06 0.56
CA ASP A 115 -21.84 2.33 0.69
C ASP A 115 -22.67 1.16 0.15
N LYS A 116 -22.19 0.49 -0.90
CA LYS A 116 -22.87 -0.65 -1.52
C LYS A 116 -22.67 -1.96 -0.76
N ILE A 117 -21.47 -2.23 -0.27
CA ILE A 117 -21.14 -3.53 0.38
C ILE A 117 -21.33 -3.51 1.89
N GLY A 118 -21.46 -2.34 2.50
CA GLY A 118 -21.51 -2.17 3.95
C GLY A 118 -20.14 -2.20 4.63
N PRO A 119 -20.11 -2.50 5.95
CA PRO A 119 -18.87 -2.50 6.74
C PRO A 119 -17.82 -3.47 6.22
N GLY A 120 -16.56 -3.05 6.21
CA GLY A 120 -15.47 -3.90 5.76
C GLY A 120 -14.08 -3.34 6.09
N ILE A 121 -13.06 -4.13 5.78
CA ILE A 121 -11.65 -3.81 5.98
C ILE A 121 -11.10 -3.25 4.67
N LEU A 122 -10.44 -2.11 4.73
CA LEU A 122 -9.77 -1.52 3.58
C LEU A 122 -8.30 -1.90 3.57
N ILE A 123 -7.89 -2.73 2.59
CA ILE A 123 -6.48 -3.08 2.38
C ILE A 123 -5.94 -2.21 1.26
N THR A 124 -4.86 -1.47 1.53
CA THR A 124 -4.19 -0.57 0.59
C THR A 124 -2.74 -0.97 0.38
N HIS A 125 -2.18 -0.58 -0.76
CA HIS A 125 -0.77 -0.74 -1.07
C HIS A 125 -0.20 0.56 -1.63
N SER A 126 0.96 0.99 -1.10
CA SER A 126 1.75 2.08 -1.67
C SER A 126 0.95 3.38 -1.83
N GLN A 127 0.76 3.86 -3.06
CA GLN A 127 0.02 5.08 -3.40
C GLN A 127 -1.40 5.10 -2.81
N SER A 128 -2.09 3.96 -2.79
CA SER A 128 -3.45 3.90 -2.26
C SER A 128 -3.54 4.07 -0.73
N GLY A 129 -2.43 4.03 0.00
CA GLY A 129 -2.40 4.37 1.43
C GLY A 129 -2.98 5.76 1.68
N GLY A 130 -2.47 6.78 0.97
CA GLY A 130 -2.98 8.16 1.07
C GLY A 130 -4.45 8.31 0.73
N LEU A 131 -4.94 7.52 -0.24
CA LEU A 131 -6.35 7.47 -0.60
C LEU A 131 -7.18 6.75 0.47
N GLY A 132 -6.61 5.71 1.09
CA GLY A 132 -7.26 4.92 2.14
C GLY A 132 -7.60 5.74 3.39
N TRP A 133 -6.68 6.58 3.84
CA TRP A 133 -6.93 7.50 4.98
C TRP A 133 -8.11 8.42 4.69
N ARG A 134 -8.13 9.02 3.50
CA ARG A 134 -9.21 9.92 3.06
C ARG A 134 -10.54 9.20 2.91
N THR A 135 -10.52 7.95 2.44
CA THR A 135 -11.72 7.11 2.36
C THR A 135 -12.30 6.84 3.75
N ALA A 136 -11.46 6.46 4.72
CA ALA A 136 -11.91 6.19 6.08
C ALA A 136 -12.43 7.43 6.81
N ILE A 137 -11.87 8.60 6.53
CA ILE A 137 -12.39 9.88 7.03
C ILE A 137 -13.81 10.12 6.47
N LYS A 138 -14.04 9.84 5.18
CA LYS A 138 -15.30 10.11 4.50
C LYS A 138 -16.37 9.03 4.66
N ASN A 139 -15.98 7.78 4.95
CA ASN A 139 -16.93 6.65 4.98
C ASN A 139 -16.76 5.79 6.23
N ARG A 140 -17.81 5.73 7.04
CA ARG A 140 -17.86 5.02 8.32
C ARG A 140 -17.99 3.50 8.18
N ASN A 141 -18.21 2.98 6.98
CA ASN A 141 -18.19 1.55 6.71
C ASN A 141 -16.76 0.99 6.64
N VAL A 142 -15.74 1.83 6.57
CA VAL A 142 -14.34 1.38 6.77
C VAL A 142 -14.13 1.11 8.26
N ARG A 143 -14.03 -0.18 8.63
CA ARG A 143 -13.92 -0.64 10.01
C ARG A 143 -12.50 -0.87 10.47
N ALA A 144 -11.60 -1.08 9.54
CA ALA A 144 -10.16 -1.19 9.79
C ALA A 144 -9.39 -0.82 8.52
N ILE A 145 -8.14 -0.39 8.68
CA ILE A 145 -7.23 -0.18 7.56
C ILE A 145 -6.00 -1.08 7.73
N VAL A 146 -5.66 -1.78 6.66
CA VAL A 146 -4.40 -2.50 6.50
C VAL A 146 -3.64 -1.84 5.36
N SER A 147 -2.46 -1.30 5.62
CA SER A 147 -1.70 -0.60 4.59
C SER A 147 -0.32 -1.21 4.45
N TYR A 148 -0.10 -1.83 3.29
CA TYR A 148 1.21 -2.34 2.91
C TYR A 148 2.01 -1.23 2.26
N GLU A 149 3.20 -0.97 2.80
CA GLU A 149 4.15 -0.02 2.21
C GLU A 149 3.54 1.35 1.86
N PRO A 150 2.73 1.97 2.74
CA PRO A 150 2.19 3.27 2.42
C PRO A 150 3.34 4.27 2.18
N GLY A 151 3.24 5.02 1.09
CA GLY A 151 4.19 6.07 0.76
C GLY A 151 3.97 7.33 1.62
N SER A 152 3.88 8.47 0.99
CA SER A 152 3.59 9.76 1.64
C SER A 152 2.07 9.95 1.93
N ASN A 153 1.69 11.17 2.27
CA ASN A 153 0.30 11.61 2.47
C ASN A 153 -0.39 11.06 3.73
N PHE A 154 0.38 10.85 4.79
CA PHE A 154 -0.17 10.64 6.12
C PHE A 154 -0.91 11.91 6.58
N PRO A 155 -2.19 11.86 6.94
CA PRO A 155 -2.92 13.03 7.40
C PRO A 155 -2.51 13.38 8.85
N PHE A 156 -1.82 14.49 9.04
CA PHE A 156 -1.59 15.07 10.36
C PHE A 156 -2.65 16.14 10.64
N PRO A 157 -2.94 16.46 11.90
CA PRO A 157 -3.72 17.64 12.20
C PRO A 157 -3.07 18.91 11.64
N GLU A 158 -3.87 19.88 11.21
CA GLU A 158 -3.37 21.17 10.74
C GLU A 158 -2.40 21.79 11.76
N GLY A 159 -1.25 22.26 11.28
CA GLY A 159 -0.19 22.84 12.11
C GLY A 159 0.69 21.85 12.88
N GLU A 160 0.42 20.53 12.82
CA GLU A 160 1.18 19.51 13.56
C GLU A 160 2.01 18.58 12.66
N ALA A 161 1.98 18.79 11.35
CA ALA A 161 2.82 18.01 10.43
C ALA A 161 4.30 18.28 10.72
N PRO A 162 5.17 17.24 10.67
CA PRO A 162 6.60 17.42 10.85
C PRO A 162 7.20 18.41 9.85
N ALA A 163 8.26 19.12 10.26
CA ALA A 163 8.97 20.04 9.36
C ALA A 163 9.47 19.28 8.10
N GLY A 164 9.33 19.92 6.95
CA GLY A 164 9.68 19.31 5.65
C GLY A 164 8.67 18.31 5.10
N TYR A 165 7.56 18.06 5.80
CA TYR A 165 6.49 17.21 5.29
C TYR A 165 5.65 17.98 4.25
N ALA A 166 5.61 17.46 3.02
CA ALA A 166 4.88 18.09 1.91
C ALA A 166 3.36 17.78 1.89
N GLY A 167 2.87 16.95 2.83
CA GLY A 167 1.46 16.60 2.94
C GLY A 167 0.61 17.73 3.50
N ARG A 168 -0.66 17.74 3.15
CA ARG A 168 -1.63 18.68 3.74
C ARG A 168 -2.05 18.20 5.13
N GLY A 169 -2.09 19.13 6.08
CA GLY A 169 -2.81 18.93 7.33
C GLY A 169 -4.30 18.71 7.06
N VAL A 170 -4.97 18.03 7.97
CA VAL A 170 -6.43 17.85 7.95
C VAL A 170 -7.03 18.49 9.21
N PRO A 171 -8.28 18.97 9.16
CA PRO A 171 -8.96 19.44 10.36
C PRO A 171 -8.90 18.41 11.48
N LEU A 172 -8.67 18.85 12.73
CA LEU A 172 -8.53 17.93 13.86
C LEU A 172 -9.73 16.97 14.00
N ALA A 173 -10.94 17.44 13.71
CA ALA A 173 -12.14 16.61 13.75
C ALA A 173 -12.09 15.45 12.74
N GLU A 174 -11.53 15.67 11.55
CA GLU A 174 -11.33 14.65 10.53
C GLU A 174 -10.22 13.67 10.96
N PHE A 175 -9.10 14.19 11.48
CA PHE A 175 -8.04 13.35 12.01
C PHE A 175 -8.53 12.40 13.11
N MET A 176 -9.38 12.91 14.02
CA MET A 176 -9.96 12.11 15.12
C MET A 176 -10.83 10.94 14.64
N LEU A 177 -11.29 10.94 13.39
CA LEU A 177 -12.00 9.79 12.83
C LEU A 177 -11.10 8.57 12.66
N LEU A 178 -9.83 8.79 12.36
CA LEU A 178 -8.84 7.72 12.23
C LEU A 178 -8.46 7.08 13.57
N THR A 179 -8.71 7.76 14.69
CA THR A 179 -8.51 7.16 16.02
C THR A 179 -9.62 6.18 16.42
N LYS A 180 -10.68 6.03 15.63
CA LYS A 180 -11.85 5.20 15.96
C LYS A 180 -11.81 3.80 15.34
N ILE A 181 -10.82 3.51 14.55
CA ILE A 181 -10.65 2.23 13.86
C ILE A 181 -9.22 1.71 14.07
N PRO A 182 -9.04 0.38 14.16
CA PRO A 182 -7.70 -0.20 14.18
C PRO A 182 -7.03 -0.04 12.80
N ILE A 183 -5.74 0.29 12.82
CA ILE A 183 -4.93 0.50 11.63
C ILE A 183 -3.62 -0.26 11.78
N VAL A 184 -3.20 -0.99 10.74
CA VAL A 184 -1.88 -1.60 10.69
C VAL A 184 -1.12 -1.18 9.45
N LEU A 185 0.15 -0.82 9.65
CA LEU A 185 1.10 -0.46 8.60
C LEU A 185 2.17 -1.56 8.54
N TYR A 186 2.40 -2.13 7.35
CA TYR A 186 3.47 -3.08 7.11
C TYR A 186 4.54 -2.44 6.22
N TYR A 187 5.81 -2.59 6.62
CA TYR A 187 6.97 -2.20 5.83
C TYR A 187 7.93 -3.38 5.70
N GLY A 188 8.43 -3.61 4.49
CA GLY A 188 9.40 -4.66 4.16
C GLY A 188 10.82 -4.33 4.56
N ASP A 189 11.75 -5.01 3.93
CA ASP A 189 13.19 -4.91 4.19
C ASP A 189 13.90 -3.94 3.23
N ASN A 190 15.22 -3.86 3.35
CA ASN A 190 16.09 -3.01 2.53
C ASN A 190 15.74 -1.52 2.57
N ILE A 191 15.20 -1.05 3.69
CA ILE A 191 14.99 0.37 3.98
C ILE A 191 16.17 0.87 4.82
N PRO A 192 16.94 1.87 4.35
CA PRO A 192 18.11 2.37 5.10
C PRO A 192 17.73 2.96 6.46
N GLU A 193 18.53 2.72 7.48
CA GLU A 193 18.37 3.36 8.79
C GLU A 193 18.90 4.80 8.82
N LYS A 194 19.95 5.06 8.01
CA LYS A 194 20.62 6.35 7.92
C LYS A 194 20.39 6.99 6.55
N PRO A 195 20.48 8.32 6.44
CA PRO A 195 20.39 8.99 5.16
C PRO A 195 21.37 8.42 4.12
N VAL A 196 20.88 8.19 2.90
CA VAL A 196 21.65 7.70 1.76
C VAL A 196 21.49 8.63 0.56
N LYS A 197 22.42 8.54 -0.40
CA LYS A 197 22.38 9.40 -1.60
C LYS A 197 21.41 8.93 -2.67
N GLU A 198 21.09 7.65 -2.67
CA GLU A 198 20.20 7.02 -3.63
C GLU A 198 18.75 7.44 -3.38
N PRO A 199 18.07 8.11 -4.35
CA PRO A 199 16.76 8.72 -4.11
C PRO A 199 15.68 7.72 -3.70
N GLY A 200 15.65 6.53 -4.30
CA GLY A 200 14.64 5.50 -3.99
C GLY A 200 14.73 5.00 -2.56
N PRO A 201 15.88 4.45 -2.11
CA PRO A 201 16.09 4.03 -0.73
C PRO A 201 15.88 5.16 0.29
N GLU A 202 16.38 6.38 0.01
CA GLU A 202 16.19 7.53 0.88
C GLU A 202 14.70 7.89 1.04
N GLN A 203 13.94 7.83 -0.04
CA GLN A 203 12.50 8.05 -0.01
C GLN A 203 11.79 7.09 0.97
N TRP A 204 12.14 5.80 0.92
CA TRP A 204 11.55 4.81 1.83
C TRP A 204 11.96 5.00 3.28
N ARG A 205 13.21 5.41 3.52
CA ARG A 205 13.65 5.80 4.87
C ARG A 205 12.79 6.94 5.43
N VAL A 206 12.54 7.95 4.62
CA VAL A 206 11.69 9.09 5.01
C VAL A 206 10.24 8.65 5.22
N PHE A 207 9.69 7.81 4.36
CA PHE A 207 8.31 7.32 4.49
C PHE A 207 8.11 6.47 5.74
N LEU A 208 9.02 5.55 6.05
CA LEU A 208 8.97 4.76 7.29
C LEU A 208 9.10 5.65 8.53
N GLY A 209 10.00 6.63 8.49
CA GLY A 209 10.12 7.63 9.56
C GLY A 209 8.83 8.42 9.77
N MET A 210 8.20 8.85 8.69
CA MET A 210 6.93 9.58 8.72
C MET A 210 5.78 8.70 9.25
N ALA A 211 5.75 7.43 8.86
CA ALA A 211 4.77 6.46 9.36
C ALA A 211 4.88 6.27 10.88
N ARG A 212 6.10 6.23 11.42
CA ARG A 212 6.33 6.17 12.87
C ARG A 212 5.78 7.40 13.58
N LEU A 213 6.08 8.59 13.08
CA LEU A 213 5.57 9.85 13.64
C LEU A 213 4.04 9.94 13.57
N TRP A 214 3.45 9.52 12.45
CA TRP A 214 2.00 9.50 12.30
C TRP A 214 1.33 8.50 13.24
N ARG A 215 1.85 7.27 13.34
CA ARG A 215 1.39 6.29 14.35
C ARG A 215 1.35 6.91 15.74
N ASP A 216 2.42 7.58 16.12
CA ASP A 216 2.52 8.18 17.44
C ASP A 216 1.53 9.34 17.62
N ALA A 217 1.28 10.12 16.56
CA ALA A 217 0.29 11.20 16.58
C ALA A 217 -1.14 10.68 16.76
N VAL A 218 -1.49 9.58 16.09
CA VAL A 218 -2.81 8.93 16.22
C VAL A 218 -2.95 8.28 17.60
N ASN A 219 -1.94 7.54 18.05
CA ASN A 219 -2.00 6.80 19.31
C ASN A 219 -2.01 7.72 20.55
N ARG A 220 -1.29 8.86 20.52
CA ARG A 220 -1.39 9.87 21.58
C ARG A 220 -2.80 10.44 21.78
N ARG A 221 -3.67 10.29 20.77
CA ARG A 221 -5.08 10.74 20.80
C ARG A 221 -6.07 9.60 21.04
N GLY A 222 -5.58 8.48 21.59
CA GLY A 222 -6.40 7.32 21.90
C GLY A 222 -6.77 6.46 20.68
N GLY A 223 -6.01 6.57 19.59
CA GLY A 223 -6.14 5.68 18.43
C GLY A 223 -5.38 4.36 18.59
N ASP A 224 -5.53 3.49 17.61
CA ASP A 224 -4.95 2.15 17.58
C ASP A 224 -4.24 1.91 16.24
N VAL A 225 -3.04 2.47 16.12
CA VAL A 225 -2.17 2.25 14.96
C VAL A 225 -1.00 1.36 15.35
N THR A 226 -0.91 0.20 14.71
CA THR A 226 0.24 -0.72 14.79
C THR A 226 1.14 -0.50 13.57
N LEU A 227 2.45 -0.38 13.77
CA LEU A 227 3.43 -0.37 12.69
C LEU A 227 4.31 -1.61 12.83
N VAL A 228 4.36 -2.40 11.77
CA VAL A 228 5.15 -3.62 11.64
C VAL A 228 6.22 -3.39 10.58
N HIS A 229 7.44 -3.14 11.00
CA HIS A 229 8.62 -3.22 10.13
C HIS A 229 9.08 -4.68 10.16
N LEU A 230 8.92 -5.40 9.08
CA LEU A 230 9.09 -6.86 9.00
C LEU A 230 10.45 -7.34 9.52
N PRO A 231 11.58 -6.65 9.23
CA PRO A 231 12.88 -7.01 9.81
C PRO A 231 12.92 -7.00 11.34
N GLU A 232 12.16 -6.12 12.00
CA GLU A 232 12.07 -6.07 13.46
C GLU A 232 11.31 -7.29 14.05
N LYS A 233 10.60 -8.03 13.19
CA LYS A 233 9.94 -9.31 13.50
C LYS A 233 10.75 -10.52 13.05
N GLY A 234 11.98 -10.33 12.58
CA GLY A 234 12.83 -11.41 12.05
C GLY A 234 12.46 -11.86 10.63
N ILE A 235 11.53 -11.18 9.96
CA ILE A 235 11.10 -11.48 8.59
C ILE A 235 11.86 -10.55 7.65
N ARG A 236 12.74 -11.13 6.84
CA ARG A 236 13.69 -10.38 6.03
C ARG A 236 13.52 -10.60 4.54
N GLY A 237 14.09 -9.66 3.77
CA GLY A 237 14.13 -9.71 2.31
C GLY A 237 12.84 -9.29 1.62
N ASN A 238 11.79 -8.91 2.35
CA ASN A 238 10.55 -8.46 1.73
C ASN A 238 10.75 -7.17 0.95
N THR A 239 10.22 -7.18 -0.28
CA THR A 239 10.26 -6.06 -1.21
C THR A 239 9.18 -5.03 -0.88
N HIS A 240 8.96 -4.09 -1.80
CA HIS A 240 7.80 -3.20 -1.76
C HIS A 240 6.46 -3.93 -1.93
N PHE A 241 6.47 -5.22 -2.26
CA PHE A 241 5.26 -6.03 -2.50
C PHE A 241 5.17 -7.24 -1.55
N PRO A 242 5.10 -7.06 -0.22
CA PRO A 242 5.08 -8.19 0.72
C PRO A 242 3.98 -9.20 0.42
N MET A 243 2.85 -8.76 -0.15
CA MET A 243 1.72 -9.59 -0.56
C MET A 243 2.01 -10.47 -1.80
N SER A 244 3.08 -10.19 -2.54
CA SER A 244 3.48 -10.93 -3.74
C SER A 244 4.83 -11.64 -3.59
N ASP A 245 5.57 -11.34 -2.53
CA ASP A 245 6.88 -11.93 -2.23
C ASP A 245 6.80 -13.45 -2.01
N LEU A 246 7.93 -14.15 -2.03
CA LEU A 246 8.01 -15.61 -1.89
C LEU A 246 7.34 -16.10 -0.59
N ASN A 247 7.39 -15.30 0.46
CA ASN A 247 6.79 -15.58 1.76
C ASN A 247 5.39 -14.96 1.94
N ASN A 248 4.66 -14.66 0.86
CA ASN A 248 3.36 -13.98 0.92
C ASN A 248 2.32 -14.67 1.83
N VAL A 249 2.37 -16.00 1.96
CA VAL A 249 1.51 -16.74 2.90
C VAL A 249 1.82 -16.35 4.35
N GLN A 250 3.10 -16.28 4.72
CA GLN A 250 3.53 -15.81 6.04
C GLN A 250 3.05 -14.38 6.32
N ILE A 251 3.10 -13.50 5.31
CA ILE A 251 2.58 -12.12 5.44
C ILE A 251 1.07 -12.12 5.61
N ALA A 252 0.35 -13.00 4.90
CA ALA A 252 -1.09 -13.17 5.09
C ALA A 252 -1.44 -13.75 6.48
N ASP A 253 -0.58 -14.61 7.07
CA ASP A 253 -0.77 -15.13 8.43
C ASP A 253 -0.64 -14.02 9.46
N LEU A 254 0.36 -13.13 9.33
CA LEU A 254 0.49 -11.94 10.19
C LEU A 254 -0.77 -11.06 10.13
N LEU A 255 -1.32 -10.86 8.93
CA LEU A 255 -2.55 -10.10 8.79
C LEU A 255 -3.73 -10.80 9.46
N SER A 256 -3.92 -12.11 9.24
CA SER A 256 -5.03 -12.85 9.87
C SER A 256 -4.92 -12.81 11.40
N GLN A 257 -3.71 -12.95 11.94
CA GLN A 257 -3.48 -12.82 13.38
C GLN A 257 -3.88 -11.43 13.88
N TYR A 258 -3.44 -10.37 13.21
CA TYR A 258 -3.83 -9.00 13.56
C TYR A 258 -5.34 -8.78 13.53
N LEU A 259 -6.03 -9.27 12.49
CA LEU A 259 -7.48 -9.12 12.37
C LEU A 259 -8.22 -9.83 13.52
N ALA A 260 -7.79 -11.04 13.88
CA ALA A 260 -8.35 -11.79 15.01
C ALA A 260 -8.09 -11.08 16.35
N GLU A 261 -6.86 -10.56 16.58
CA GLU A 261 -6.53 -9.78 17.79
C GLU A 261 -7.41 -8.52 17.93
N LYS A 262 -7.73 -7.87 16.81
CA LYS A 262 -8.58 -6.68 16.77
C LYS A 262 -10.08 -7.00 16.69
N LYS A 263 -10.46 -8.28 16.56
CA LYS A 263 -11.86 -8.74 16.43
C LYS A 263 -12.59 -8.06 15.28
N VAL A 264 -11.92 -8.00 14.13
CA VAL A 264 -12.45 -7.43 12.88
C VAL A 264 -12.43 -8.45 11.73
N ASP A 265 -12.19 -9.72 12.03
CA ASP A 265 -12.21 -10.89 11.15
C ASP A 265 -13.63 -11.41 10.88
#